data_aaeb4b514f056b97f2ecc1e972341ee3
#
_entry.id   aaeb4b514f056b97f2ecc1e972341ee3
#
_cell.length_a   1.000
_cell.length_b   1.000
_cell.length_c   1.000
_cell.angle_alpha   90.00
_cell.angle_beta   90.00
_cell.angle_gamma   90.00
#
_symmetry.space_group_name_H-M   'P 1'
#
loop_
_entity.id
_entity.type
_entity.pdbx_description
1 polymer ?
#
loop_
_entity_poly.entity_id
_entity_poly.type
_entity_poly.pdbx_seq_one_letter_code
_entity_poly.pdbx_strand_id
1 'polypeptide(L)'
;MFKIKKYQMSLVKKTFSIKDLENLSGIKAHTIRIWEKRYNLLSPERTQTNIRLYSLLSLQKLLNIKLLYENGLKISKIAQLKNEEIPLKVREIIDEKSIKNNMMNAFKLSMINFDQSLFYNTYNKLVVDLSFREIFKEYFIPLLQELGYLWQSNTIST
;
A
#
# COMPACT_ATOMS: atom_id res chain seq x y z
N MET A 1 27.95 7.82 27.91
CA MET A 1 26.57 8.36 27.91
C MET A 1 26.22 8.78 26.49
N PHE A 2 25.69 7.86 25.69
CA PHE A 2 25.35 8.13 24.28
C PHE A 2 24.01 8.88 24.24
N LYS A 3 24.05 10.15 23.85
CA LYS A 3 22.84 10.92 23.51
C LYS A 3 22.25 10.35 22.22
N ILE A 4 21.20 9.56 22.32
CA ILE A 4 20.34 9.20 21.16
C ILE A 4 19.70 10.52 20.70
N LYS A 5 20.20 11.08 19.59
CA LYS A 5 19.53 12.16 18.89
C LYS A 5 18.13 11.67 18.51
N LYS A 6 17.12 12.27 19.10
CA LYS A 6 15.71 12.11 18.74
C LYS A 6 15.59 12.58 17.28
N TYR A 7 15.69 11.64 16.33
CA TYR A 7 15.40 11.94 14.94
C TYR A 7 13.95 12.38 14.87
N GLN A 8 13.75 13.66 14.54
CA GLN A 8 12.42 14.17 14.25
C GLN A 8 11.92 13.44 13.00
N MET A 9 10.98 12.52 13.17
CA MET A 9 10.19 11.88 12.09
C MET A 9 9.22 12.92 11.48
N SER A 10 9.73 14.07 11.02
CA SER A 10 8.89 15.15 10.49
C SER A 10 8.78 15.14 8.95
N LEU A 11 9.31 14.12 8.26
CA LEU A 11 9.41 14.07 6.80
C LEU A 11 8.52 13.02 6.11
N VAL A 12 7.60 12.39 6.84
CA VAL A 12 6.64 11.47 6.20
C VAL A 12 5.53 12.30 5.56
N LYS A 13 5.37 12.17 4.25
CA LYS A 13 4.29 12.81 3.49
C LYS A 13 2.94 12.37 4.07
N LYS A 14 2.16 13.32 4.59
CA LYS A 14 0.87 13.05 5.27
C LYS A 14 -0.33 13.13 4.33
N THR A 15 -0.17 13.86 3.22
CA THR A 15 -1.24 14.09 2.24
C THR A 15 -0.77 13.75 0.83
N PHE A 16 -1.63 13.14 0.06
CA PHE A 16 -1.34 12.61 -1.27
C PHE A 16 -2.30 13.20 -2.30
N SER A 17 -1.78 13.56 -3.46
CA SER A 17 -2.60 13.89 -4.63
C SER A 17 -3.16 12.61 -5.26
N ILE A 18 -4.14 12.76 -6.18
CA ILE A 18 -4.63 11.61 -6.94
C ILE A 18 -3.55 10.99 -7.83
N LYS A 19 -2.57 11.79 -8.26
CA LYS A 19 -1.41 11.31 -9.03
C LYS A 19 -0.49 10.46 -8.18
N ASP A 20 -0.27 10.86 -6.92
CA ASP A 20 0.48 10.03 -5.96
C ASP A 20 -0.22 8.69 -5.73
N LEU A 21 -1.56 8.70 -5.56
CA LEU A 21 -2.32 7.47 -5.42
C LEU A 21 -2.18 6.57 -6.66
N GLU A 22 -2.26 7.14 -7.87
CA GLU A 22 -2.03 6.40 -9.11
C GLU A 22 -0.63 5.77 -9.13
N ASN A 23 0.41 6.55 -8.84
CA ASN A 23 1.80 6.09 -8.84
C ASN A 23 2.05 4.97 -7.82
N LEU A 24 1.53 5.14 -6.59
CA LEU A 24 1.72 4.18 -5.50
C LEU A 24 0.88 2.92 -5.66
N SER A 25 -0.35 3.04 -6.15
CA SER A 25 -1.25 1.90 -6.29
C SER A 25 -1.20 1.25 -7.67
N GLY A 26 -0.75 1.95 -8.71
CA GLY A 26 -0.86 1.51 -10.11
C GLY A 26 -2.30 1.58 -10.66
N ILE A 27 -3.28 2.03 -9.87
CA ILE A 27 -4.66 2.20 -10.31
C ILE A 27 -4.81 3.57 -10.95
N LYS A 28 -5.33 3.62 -12.17
CA LYS A 28 -5.50 4.87 -12.91
C LYS A 28 -6.37 5.88 -12.15
N ALA A 29 -5.98 7.15 -12.17
CA ALA A 29 -6.66 8.23 -11.46
C ALA A 29 -8.16 8.32 -11.80
N HIS A 30 -8.56 8.04 -13.06
CA HIS A 30 -9.97 8.03 -13.45
C HIS A 30 -10.73 6.87 -12.79
N THR A 31 -10.11 5.69 -12.64
CA THR A 31 -10.71 4.54 -11.95
C THR A 31 -10.92 4.84 -10.47
N ILE A 32 -9.93 5.47 -9.82
CA ILE A 32 -10.05 5.92 -8.43
C ILE A 32 -11.24 6.86 -8.27
N ARG A 33 -11.41 7.85 -9.19
CA ARG A 33 -12.56 8.77 -9.16
C ARG A 33 -13.90 8.06 -9.37
N ILE A 34 -13.95 7.04 -10.24
CA ILE A 34 -15.16 6.23 -10.42
C ILE A 34 -15.48 5.48 -9.12
N TRP A 35 -14.51 4.85 -8.48
CA TRP A 35 -14.69 4.14 -7.22
C TRP A 35 -15.13 5.06 -6.07
N GLU A 36 -14.53 6.25 -6.00
CA GLU A 36 -14.94 7.31 -5.08
C GLU A 36 -16.42 7.69 -5.31
N LYS A 37 -16.80 8.01 -6.57
CA LYS A 37 -18.14 8.50 -6.89
C LYS A 37 -19.23 7.42 -6.77
N ARG A 38 -18.95 6.18 -7.25
CA ARG A 38 -19.96 5.11 -7.33
C ARG A 38 -20.09 4.30 -6.06
N TYR A 39 -19.00 4.14 -5.33
CA TYR A 39 -18.93 3.20 -4.22
C TYR A 39 -18.52 3.87 -2.90
N ASN A 40 -18.25 5.17 -2.90
CA ASN A 40 -17.79 5.92 -1.74
C ASN A 40 -16.60 5.28 -1.00
N LEU A 41 -15.71 4.65 -1.78
CA LEU A 41 -14.57 3.91 -1.23
C LEU A 41 -13.52 4.79 -0.58
N LEU A 42 -13.37 6.03 -1.07
CA LEU A 42 -12.46 7.04 -0.55
C LEU A 42 -13.20 8.36 -0.35
N SER A 43 -12.78 9.12 0.65
CA SER A 43 -13.35 10.45 0.98
C SER A 43 -12.21 11.46 1.06
N PRO A 44 -11.78 12.05 -0.09
CA PRO A 44 -10.73 13.04 -0.09
C PRO A 44 -11.19 14.35 0.54
N GLU A 45 -10.28 15.02 1.22
CA GLU A 45 -10.43 16.44 1.52
C GLU A 45 -10.26 17.28 0.25
N ARG A 46 -10.82 18.48 0.24
CA ARG A 46 -10.68 19.40 -0.89
C ARG A 46 -10.05 20.71 -0.42
N THR A 47 -9.08 21.17 -1.19
CA THR A 47 -8.53 22.51 -1.00
C THR A 47 -9.56 23.58 -1.39
N GLN A 48 -9.27 24.84 -1.04
CA GLN A 48 -10.07 25.99 -1.50
C GLN A 48 -10.19 26.07 -3.03
N THR A 49 -9.19 25.57 -3.76
CA THR A 49 -9.17 25.46 -5.22
C THR A 49 -9.76 24.16 -5.73
N ASN A 50 -10.52 23.43 -4.90
CA ASN A 50 -11.22 22.19 -5.24
C ASN A 50 -10.29 21.01 -5.65
N ILE A 51 -9.02 21.04 -5.27
CA ILE A 51 -8.07 19.94 -5.49
C ILE A 51 -8.29 18.85 -4.43
N ARG A 52 -8.31 17.58 -4.85
CA ARG A 52 -8.43 16.42 -3.96
C ARG A 52 -7.11 16.15 -3.23
N LEU A 53 -7.20 15.99 -1.92
CA LEU A 53 -6.11 15.54 -1.05
C LEU A 53 -6.55 14.29 -0.30
N TYR A 54 -5.71 13.28 -0.29
CA TYR A 54 -5.94 11.99 0.35
C TYR A 54 -4.99 11.82 1.54
N SER A 55 -5.51 11.30 2.65
CA SER A 55 -4.70 10.97 3.81
C SER A 55 -3.90 9.68 3.60
N LEU A 56 -2.95 9.41 4.49
CA LEU A 56 -2.24 8.12 4.55
C LEU A 56 -3.23 6.95 4.72
N LEU A 57 -4.28 7.12 5.53
CA LEU A 57 -5.32 6.10 5.70
C LEU A 57 -6.08 5.81 4.39
N SER A 58 -6.33 6.84 3.57
CA SER A 58 -6.94 6.67 2.26
C SER A 58 -6.03 5.87 1.31
N LEU A 59 -4.73 6.14 1.34
CA LEU A 59 -3.74 5.38 0.56
C LEU A 59 -3.69 3.92 1.03
N GLN A 60 -3.59 3.68 2.33
CA GLN A 60 -3.60 2.33 2.91
C GLN A 60 -4.86 1.55 2.50
N LYS A 61 -6.03 2.19 2.62
CA LYS A 61 -7.29 1.61 2.19
C LYS A 61 -7.29 1.27 0.70
N LEU A 62 -6.79 2.16 -0.15
CA LEU A 62 -6.71 1.94 -1.61
C LEU A 62 -5.82 0.74 -1.95
N LEU A 63 -4.69 0.58 -1.27
CA LEU A 63 -3.78 -0.55 -1.48
C LEU A 63 -4.40 -1.88 -1.04
N ASN A 64 -5.11 -1.89 0.08
CA ASN A 64 -5.88 -3.05 0.52
C ASN A 64 -6.97 -3.41 -0.51
N ILE A 65 -7.73 -2.42 -0.99
CA ILE A 65 -8.76 -2.60 -2.02
C ILE A 65 -8.14 -3.16 -3.30
N LYS A 66 -7.00 -2.63 -3.74
CA LYS A 66 -6.26 -3.14 -4.90
C LYS A 66 -5.96 -4.62 -4.74
N LEU A 67 -5.41 -5.02 -3.61
CA LEU A 67 -5.03 -6.40 -3.36
C LEU A 67 -6.25 -7.33 -3.40
N LEU A 68 -7.36 -6.94 -2.78
CA LEU A 68 -8.62 -7.69 -2.85
C LEU A 68 -9.14 -7.79 -4.28
N TYR A 69 -9.10 -6.69 -5.03
CA TYR A 69 -9.58 -6.61 -6.42
C TYR A 69 -8.73 -7.48 -7.36
N GLU A 70 -7.40 -7.44 -7.25
CA GLU A 70 -6.46 -8.28 -8.03
C GLU A 70 -6.61 -9.77 -7.71
N ASN A 71 -7.12 -10.10 -6.51
CA ASN A 71 -7.45 -11.47 -6.12
C ASN A 71 -8.90 -11.88 -6.45
N GLY A 72 -9.58 -11.13 -7.32
CA GLY A 72 -10.85 -11.51 -7.91
C GLY A 72 -12.10 -11.05 -7.17
N LEU A 73 -11.97 -10.28 -6.07
CA LEU A 73 -13.14 -9.71 -5.42
C LEU A 73 -13.69 -8.55 -6.27
N LYS A 74 -14.99 -8.59 -6.55
CA LYS A 74 -15.66 -7.48 -7.28
C LYS A 74 -15.66 -6.22 -6.42
N ILE A 75 -15.37 -5.07 -7.04
CA ILE A 75 -15.29 -3.78 -6.34
C ILE A 75 -16.58 -3.43 -5.57
N SER A 76 -17.76 -3.81 -6.10
CA SER A 76 -19.04 -3.65 -5.43
C SER A 76 -19.16 -4.46 -4.14
N LYS A 77 -18.51 -5.60 -4.04
CA LYS A 77 -18.46 -6.42 -2.82
C LYS A 77 -17.47 -5.84 -1.82
N ILE A 78 -16.31 -5.38 -2.30
CA ILE A 78 -15.32 -4.70 -1.45
C ILE A 78 -15.94 -3.44 -0.81
N ALA A 79 -16.75 -2.70 -1.55
CA ALA A 79 -17.42 -1.50 -1.07
C ALA A 79 -18.46 -1.75 0.03
N GLN A 80 -18.94 -2.97 0.18
CA GLN A 80 -19.88 -3.36 1.24
C GLN A 80 -19.17 -3.76 2.54
N LEU A 81 -17.86 -3.99 2.50
CA LEU A 81 -17.07 -4.32 3.70
C LEU A 81 -16.89 -3.08 4.58
N LYS A 82 -16.94 -3.29 5.89
CA LYS A 82 -16.56 -2.26 6.85
C LYS A 82 -15.06 -1.99 6.77
N ASN A 83 -14.63 -0.82 7.18
CA ASN A 83 -13.21 -0.44 7.10
C ASN A 83 -12.30 -1.42 7.86
N GLU A 84 -12.77 -1.97 8.97
CA GLU A 84 -12.05 -2.93 9.82
C GLU A 84 -11.96 -4.33 9.17
N GLU A 85 -12.91 -4.69 8.31
CA GLU A 85 -12.96 -5.99 7.65
C GLU A 85 -12.01 -6.08 6.44
N ILE A 86 -11.71 -4.94 5.81
CA ILE A 86 -10.83 -4.89 4.62
C ILE A 86 -9.43 -5.45 4.93
N PRO A 87 -8.71 -5.00 5.99
CA PRO A 87 -7.39 -5.55 6.31
C PRO A 87 -7.44 -7.03 6.71
N LEU A 88 -8.49 -7.48 7.38
CA LEU A 88 -8.68 -8.89 7.76
C LEU A 88 -8.82 -9.76 6.51
N LYS A 89 -9.65 -9.33 5.56
CA LYS A 89 -9.84 -10.04 4.30
C LYS A 89 -8.56 -10.10 3.45
N VAL A 90 -7.75 -9.04 3.49
CA VAL A 90 -6.42 -9.02 2.87
C VAL A 90 -5.51 -10.08 3.48
N ARG A 91 -5.47 -10.19 4.82
CA ARG A 91 -4.66 -11.21 5.51
C ARG A 91 -5.08 -12.62 5.13
N GLU A 92 -6.38 -12.92 5.08
CA GLU A 92 -6.89 -14.22 4.62
C GLU A 92 -6.35 -14.57 3.23
N ILE A 93 -6.42 -13.64 2.26
CA ILE A 93 -5.94 -13.87 0.89
C ILE A 93 -4.42 -14.09 0.85
N ILE A 94 -3.64 -13.35 1.65
CA ILE A 94 -2.20 -13.55 1.73
C ILE A 94 -1.87 -14.92 2.33
N ASP A 95 -2.67 -15.38 3.28
CA ASP A 95 -2.50 -16.69 3.92
C ASP A 95 -2.87 -17.85 2.98
N GLU A 96 -3.89 -17.69 2.14
CA GLU A 96 -4.37 -18.73 1.23
C GLU A 96 -3.55 -18.87 -0.06
N LYS A 97 -2.91 -17.80 -0.55
CA LYS A 97 -2.26 -17.77 -1.87
C LYS A 97 -0.84 -17.24 -1.81
N SER A 98 0.12 -18.14 -2.02
CA SER A 98 1.53 -17.79 -2.21
C SER A 98 1.81 -17.29 -3.65
N ILE A 99 1.11 -16.25 -4.11
CA ILE A 99 1.36 -15.66 -5.42
C ILE A 99 2.39 -14.53 -5.25
N LYS A 100 3.44 -14.50 -6.09
CA LYS A 100 4.53 -13.51 -6.07
C LYS A 100 4.04 -12.07 -5.94
N ASN A 101 2.99 -11.70 -6.69
CA ASN A 101 2.39 -10.35 -6.63
C ASN A 101 1.75 -10.05 -5.28
N ASN A 102 1.14 -11.03 -4.62
CA ASN A 102 0.55 -10.85 -3.29
C ASN A 102 1.63 -10.62 -2.23
N MET A 103 2.75 -11.35 -2.30
CA MET A 103 3.88 -11.16 -1.39
C MET A 103 4.52 -9.79 -1.58
N MET A 104 4.71 -9.34 -2.82
CA MET A 104 5.21 -8.00 -3.13
C MET A 104 4.27 -6.91 -2.58
N ASN A 105 2.97 -7.05 -2.79
CA ASN A 105 1.97 -6.11 -2.26
C ASN A 105 1.91 -6.14 -0.72
N ALA A 106 2.09 -7.31 -0.10
CA ALA A 106 2.17 -7.44 1.35
C ALA A 106 3.39 -6.71 1.93
N PHE A 107 4.56 -6.81 1.29
CA PHE A 107 5.74 -6.05 1.69
C PHE A 107 5.53 -4.53 1.55
N LYS A 108 4.97 -4.07 0.42
CA LYS A 108 4.63 -2.65 0.24
C LYS A 108 3.68 -2.16 1.33
N LEU A 109 2.63 -2.92 1.60
CA LEU A 109 1.63 -2.58 2.60
C LEU A 109 2.23 -2.53 4.01
N SER A 110 3.07 -3.51 4.35
CA SER A 110 3.77 -3.53 5.66
C SER A 110 4.66 -2.31 5.84
N MET A 111 5.36 -1.88 4.79
CA MET A 111 6.20 -0.68 4.83
C MET A 111 5.37 0.60 5.01
N ILE A 112 4.26 0.75 4.28
CA ILE A 112 3.40 1.93 4.36
C ILE A 112 2.69 2.02 5.70
N ASN A 113 2.29 0.87 6.26
CA ASN A 113 1.61 0.79 7.55
C ASN A 113 2.57 0.74 8.74
N PHE A 114 3.89 0.61 8.50
CA PHE A 114 4.88 0.25 9.52
C PHE A 114 4.48 -1.02 10.28
N ASP A 115 3.82 -1.95 9.58
CA ASP A 115 3.34 -3.23 10.14
C ASP A 115 4.46 -4.27 10.11
N GLN A 116 5.24 -4.30 11.19
CA GLN A 116 6.34 -5.23 11.37
C GLN A 116 5.86 -6.69 11.36
N SER A 117 4.69 -6.95 11.91
CA SER A 117 4.11 -8.31 11.97
C SER A 117 3.79 -8.83 10.57
N LEU A 118 3.16 -7.99 9.73
CA LEU A 118 2.87 -8.33 8.34
C LEU A 118 4.16 -8.56 7.54
N PHE A 119 5.21 -7.75 7.77
CA PHE A 119 6.52 -7.92 7.12
C PHE A 119 7.13 -9.28 7.46
N TYR A 120 7.26 -9.61 8.74
CA TYR A 120 7.84 -10.88 9.17
C TYR A 120 7.02 -12.09 8.75
N ASN A 121 5.70 -12.02 8.82
CA ASN A 121 4.83 -13.10 8.37
C ASN A 121 4.99 -13.36 6.86
N THR A 122 5.10 -12.29 6.06
CA THR A 122 5.33 -12.39 4.62
C THR A 122 6.70 -13.01 4.33
N TYR A 123 7.74 -12.54 5.01
CA TYR A 123 9.09 -13.07 4.88
C TYR A 123 9.16 -14.54 5.28
N ASN A 124 8.59 -14.92 6.42
CA ASN A 124 8.61 -16.30 6.94
C ASN A 124 7.92 -17.29 6.00
N LYS A 125 6.89 -16.86 5.26
CA LYS A 125 6.27 -17.70 4.23
C LYS A 125 7.21 -17.96 3.06
N LEU A 126 7.98 -16.96 2.65
CA LEU A 126 8.92 -17.10 1.55
C LEU A 126 10.14 -17.97 1.88
N VAL A 127 10.65 -17.91 3.12
CA VAL A 127 11.82 -18.70 3.53
C VAL A 127 11.55 -20.21 3.64
N VAL A 128 10.27 -20.62 3.57
CA VAL A 128 9.92 -22.06 3.50
C VAL A 128 10.39 -22.65 2.18
N ASP A 129 10.24 -21.93 1.08
CA ASP A 129 10.49 -22.44 -0.28
C ASP A 129 11.70 -21.76 -0.96
N LEU A 130 12.14 -20.60 -0.48
CA LEU A 130 13.17 -19.78 -1.11
C LEU A 130 14.31 -19.48 -0.14
N SER A 131 15.54 -19.48 -0.68
CA SER A 131 16.71 -18.98 0.06
C SER A 131 16.64 -17.45 0.22
N PHE A 132 17.37 -16.92 1.21
CA PHE A 132 17.51 -15.47 1.40
C PHE A 132 17.97 -14.76 0.12
N ARG A 133 18.89 -15.36 -0.64
CA ARG A 133 19.42 -14.80 -1.90
C ARG A 133 18.32 -14.65 -2.95
N GLU A 134 17.43 -15.63 -3.06
CA GLU A 134 16.31 -15.61 -3.99
C GLU A 134 15.27 -14.58 -3.58
N ILE A 135 14.93 -14.54 -2.28
CA ILE A 135 14.01 -13.52 -1.72
C ILE A 135 14.56 -12.11 -1.97
N PHE A 136 15.86 -11.90 -1.70
CA PHE A 136 16.49 -10.60 -1.90
C PHE A 136 16.43 -10.18 -3.37
N LYS A 137 16.79 -11.09 -4.29
CA LYS A 137 16.82 -10.82 -5.74
C LYS A 137 15.41 -10.64 -6.33
N GLU A 138 14.45 -11.46 -5.91
CA GLU A 138 13.14 -11.51 -6.55
C GLU A 138 12.10 -10.56 -5.94
N TYR A 139 12.29 -10.16 -4.69
CA TYR A 139 11.34 -9.31 -3.97
C TYR A 139 11.98 -7.98 -3.53
N PHE A 140 13.11 -8.01 -2.83
CA PHE A 140 13.66 -6.78 -2.25
C PHE A 140 14.29 -5.86 -3.30
N ILE A 141 15.03 -6.38 -4.28
CA ILE A 141 15.59 -5.54 -5.37
C ILE A 141 14.47 -4.85 -6.15
N PRO A 142 13.44 -5.54 -6.67
CA PRO A 142 12.32 -4.89 -7.34
C PRO A 142 11.58 -3.87 -6.46
N LEU A 143 11.40 -4.17 -5.18
CA LEU A 143 10.78 -3.25 -4.22
C LEU A 143 11.60 -1.95 -4.06
N LEU A 144 12.92 -2.07 -3.91
CA LEU A 144 13.83 -0.92 -3.81
C LEU A 144 13.85 -0.10 -5.10
N GLN A 145 13.80 -0.75 -6.27
CA GLN A 145 13.70 -0.06 -7.56
C GLN A 145 12.41 0.76 -7.66
N GLU A 146 11.29 0.18 -7.26
CA GLU A 146 9.99 0.89 -7.27
C GLU A 146 10.02 2.09 -6.31
N LEU A 147 10.60 1.95 -5.12
CA LEU A 147 10.80 3.07 -4.19
C LEU A 147 11.67 4.18 -4.81
N GLY A 148 12.72 3.80 -5.54
CA GLY A 148 13.55 4.76 -6.27
C GLY A 148 12.75 5.56 -7.30
N TYR A 149 11.87 4.93 -8.07
CA TYR A 149 10.97 5.63 -9.00
C TYR A 149 9.99 6.56 -8.29
N LEU A 150 9.45 6.16 -7.14
CA LEU A 150 8.55 6.99 -6.34
C LEU A 150 9.25 8.24 -5.79
N TRP A 151 10.52 8.14 -5.43
CA TRP A 151 11.33 9.30 -5.05
C TRP A 151 11.56 10.25 -6.23
N GLN A 152 11.97 9.71 -7.39
CA GLN A 152 12.20 10.51 -8.60
C GLN A 152 10.93 11.23 -9.06
N SER A 153 9.74 10.63 -8.84
CA SER A 153 8.46 11.25 -9.18
C SER A 153 7.92 12.21 -8.12
N ASN A 154 8.67 12.50 -7.06
CA ASN A 154 8.23 13.29 -5.90
C ASN A 154 6.94 12.76 -5.24
N THR A 155 6.63 11.48 -5.44
CA THR A 155 5.44 10.85 -4.84
C THR A 155 5.65 10.60 -3.35
N ILE A 156 6.87 10.23 -2.96
CA ILE A 156 7.32 10.15 -1.56
C ILE A 156 8.46 11.14 -1.35
N SER A 157 8.48 11.79 -0.19
CA SER A 157 9.55 12.68 0.21
C SER A 157 10.64 11.92 0.97
N THR A 158 11.88 12.41 0.84
CA THR A 158 13.03 11.94 1.63
C THR A 158 12.94 12.42 3.07
#